data_925b2c312c584bd813bf0bc9f5c27aae
#
_entry.id   925b2c312c584bd813bf0bc9f5c27aae
#
_cell.length_a   1.000
_cell.length_b   1.000
_cell.length_c   1.000
_cell.angle_alpha   90.00
_cell.angle_beta   90.00
_cell.angle_gamma   90.00
#
_symmetry.space_group_name_H-M   'P 1'
#
loop_
_entity.id
_entity.type
_entity.pdbx_description
1 polymer ?
#
loop_
_entity_poly.entity_id
_entity_poly.type
_entity_poly.pdbx_seq_one_letter_code
_entity_poly.pdbx_strand_id
1 'polypeptide(L)'
;MDVIQPRVFNDPIHGSVELPPLLVKIIDTPQFQRLRNIKQLGGNSYVYPGANHTRFEHSIGVAYLAGELVKALRERQPELKITERDVLCVQIAGLCHDLGHGPFSHLYDGMFIPQMQRRRKDQDSSWKHETASVKMFDHMVKENKLDEEMKKDQEFNKELNSPDISDDMLKEKIKKDLEFIKDLINPEISDEEKKAFTGRGEDKSFLYDIVANKRNGIDVDKWDYFARDCHYLGMKNSFDYRRLILSARVCEWKGRNEICFRDKELFNLYDMFYTRFSLHRRAYQHKTGNIIERMITEAFVKANEYIQIKGSRGQTFNLLTAKDDMEAYTKLTDNVFEQILNDDNQNMREAKEILGKILKRNLYKCLGEFPSKRSEDEIKKIKAQVALPGGTKQDDFVVATSKLDYGKKEKDPIEEVRFYRKSDPNKAITLTREEVSYLLPGNFEERLIRIYRKRTNDQTVENDRQYFKKFKSIHNEFSGPQPAE
;
A
#
# COMPACT_ATOMS: atom_id res chain seq x y z
N MET A 1 -2.89 -1.58 39.64
CA MET A 1 -2.93 -1.62 38.15
C MET A 1 -1.92 -0.61 37.68
N ASP A 2 -0.85 -1.06 37.05
CA ASP A 2 0.15 -0.14 36.50
C ASP A 2 -0.54 0.70 35.43
N VAL A 3 -0.56 2.01 35.61
CA VAL A 3 -1.02 2.97 34.59
C VAL A 3 -0.03 2.87 33.45
N ILE A 4 -0.46 2.25 32.33
CA ILE A 4 0.36 2.21 31.12
C ILE A 4 0.55 3.65 30.67
N GLN A 5 1.80 4.11 30.69
CA GLN A 5 2.15 5.46 30.26
C GLN A 5 2.31 5.54 28.73
N PRO A 6 2.14 6.73 28.15
CA PRO A 6 2.51 6.97 26.76
C PRO A 6 3.93 6.46 26.48
N ARG A 7 4.14 5.90 25.29
CA ARG A 7 5.46 5.42 24.87
C ARG A 7 6.03 6.31 23.77
N VAL A 8 7.29 6.69 23.94
CA VAL A 8 8.02 7.46 22.94
C VAL A 8 8.86 6.51 22.07
N PHE A 9 8.66 6.61 20.77
CA PHE A 9 9.44 5.91 19.75
C PHE A 9 10.39 6.88 19.06
N ASN A 10 11.65 6.49 18.89
CA ASN A 10 12.59 7.23 18.06
C ASN A 10 12.43 6.81 16.60
N ASP A 11 11.84 7.66 15.79
CA ASP A 11 11.60 7.41 14.38
C ASP A 11 12.57 8.23 13.50
N PRO A 12 13.24 7.63 12.49
CA PRO A 12 14.23 8.34 11.67
C PRO A 12 13.62 9.43 10.77
N ILE A 13 12.31 9.43 10.58
CA ILE A 13 11.59 10.38 9.72
C ILE A 13 10.92 11.48 10.55
N HIS A 14 10.24 11.08 11.64
CA HIS A 14 9.42 11.97 12.45
C HIS A 14 10.07 12.42 13.74
N GLY A 15 11.23 11.85 14.11
CA GLY A 15 11.90 12.13 15.37
C GLY A 15 11.25 11.38 16.53
N SER A 16 11.00 12.07 17.64
CA SER A 16 10.34 11.48 18.80
C SER A 16 8.85 11.41 18.59
N VAL A 17 8.31 10.21 18.47
CA VAL A 17 6.89 9.90 18.28
C VAL A 17 6.33 9.39 19.58
N GLU A 18 5.48 10.17 20.23
CA GLU A 18 4.75 9.77 21.43
C GLU A 18 3.38 9.23 21.04
N LEU A 19 3.05 8.02 21.51
CA LEU A 19 1.76 7.37 21.25
C LEU A 19 1.02 7.08 22.56
N PRO A 20 -0.33 7.29 22.57
CA PRO A 20 -1.18 7.01 23.71
C PRO A 20 -1.12 5.53 24.17
N PRO A 21 -1.42 5.25 25.46
CA PRO A 21 -1.36 3.89 26.01
C PRO A 21 -2.19 2.86 25.25
N LEU A 22 -3.36 3.23 24.74
CA LEU A 22 -4.22 2.34 23.96
C LEU A 22 -3.53 1.87 22.67
N LEU A 23 -2.85 2.77 21.95
CA LEU A 23 -2.09 2.42 20.76
C LEU A 23 -0.89 1.53 21.10
N VAL A 24 -0.25 1.76 22.26
CA VAL A 24 0.84 0.91 22.74
C VAL A 24 0.36 -0.53 22.97
N LYS A 25 -0.83 -0.71 23.56
CA LYS A 25 -1.43 -2.04 23.73
C LYS A 25 -1.66 -2.75 22.39
N ILE A 26 -2.09 -2.02 21.36
CA ILE A 26 -2.25 -2.57 20.01
C ILE A 26 -0.88 -2.97 19.42
N ILE A 27 0.13 -2.12 19.55
CA ILE A 27 1.49 -2.40 19.09
C ILE A 27 2.05 -3.67 19.74
N ASP A 28 1.80 -3.88 21.02
CA ASP A 28 2.33 -5.02 21.77
C ASP A 28 1.54 -6.34 21.53
N THR A 29 0.66 -6.39 20.51
CA THR A 29 -0.02 -7.63 20.09
C THR A 29 0.82 -8.42 19.08
N PRO A 30 0.71 -9.77 19.04
CA PRO A 30 1.41 -10.59 18.05
C PRO A 30 1.07 -10.22 16.59
N GLN A 31 -0.18 -9.82 16.32
CA GLN A 31 -0.68 -9.43 15.01
C GLN A 31 0.02 -8.16 14.49
N PHE A 32 0.28 -7.19 15.37
CA PHE A 32 1.03 -6.00 14.99
C PHE A 32 2.54 -6.27 14.96
N GLN A 33 3.10 -7.00 15.93
CA GLN A 33 4.53 -7.31 16.00
C GLN A 33 5.04 -8.08 14.77
N ARG A 34 4.17 -8.87 14.09
CA ARG A 34 4.56 -9.56 12.84
C ARG A 34 5.02 -8.61 11.75
N LEU A 35 4.56 -7.36 11.75
CA LEU A 35 4.93 -6.35 10.75
C LEU A 35 6.43 -6.03 10.75
N ARG A 36 7.15 -6.30 11.85
CA ARG A 36 8.63 -6.19 11.92
C ARG A 36 9.34 -7.14 10.94
N ASN A 37 8.67 -8.20 10.53
CA ASN A 37 9.18 -9.23 9.65
C ASN A 37 8.56 -9.16 8.25
N ILE A 38 7.99 -8.01 7.86
CA ILE A 38 7.45 -7.74 6.51
C ILE A 38 8.10 -6.47 5.97
N LYS A 39 9.00 -6.62 5.01
CA LYS A 39 9.70 -5.50 4.39
C LYS A 39 8.73 -4.63 3.59
N GLN A 40 8.78 -3.32 3.82
CA GLN A 40 7.96 -2.32 3.13
C GLN A 40 8.09 -2.42 1.61
N LEU A 41 9.32 -2.56 1.12
CA LEU A 41 9.65 -2.57 -0.31
C LEU A 41 9.95 -3.97 -0.86
N GLY A 42 9.47 -5.03 -0.19
CA GLY A 42 9.57 -6.39 -0.67
C GLY A 42 11.00 -6.81 -1.02
N GLY A 43 11.21 -7.29 -2.25
CA GLY A 43 12.52 -7.76 -2.74
C GLY A 43 13.53 -6.65 -3.07
N ASN A 44 13.17 -5.37 -2.90
CA ASN A 44 14.05 -4.25 -3.28
C ASN A 44 15.29 -4.10 -2.39
N SER A 45 15.34 -4.72 -1.20
CA SER A 45 16.57 -4.77 -0.38
C SER A 45 17.74 -5.46 -1.10
N TYR A 46 17.45 -6.33 -2.07
CA TYR A 46 18.47 -6.93 -2.94
C TYR A 46 19.01 -5.99 -4.03
N VAL A 47 18.43 -4.80 -4.18
CA VAL A 47 18.86 -3.75 -5.12
C VAL A 47 19.38 -2.53 -4.38
N TYR A 48 18.62 -2.07 -3.39
CA TYR A 48 18.94 -0.94 -2.52
C TYR A 48 19.30 -1.47 -1.13
N PRO A 49 20.57 -1.48 -0.74
CA PRO A 49 20.98 -2.07 0.56
C PRO A 49 20.29 -1.44 1.78
N GLY A 50 19.87 -0.17 1.68
CA GLY A 50 19.14 0.52 2.74
C GLY A 50 17.63 0.17 2.80
N ALA A 51 17.04 -0.48 1.78
CA ALA A 51 15.61 -0.79 1.72
C ALA A 51 15.23 -1.97 2.64
N ASN A 52 15.54 -1.88 3.92
CA ASN A 52 15.28 -2.90 4.94
C ASN A 52 14.23 -2.52 5.96
N HIS A 53 13.65 -1.31 5.86
CA HIS A 53 12.54 -0.89 6.70
C HIS A 53 11.30 -1.76 6.47
N THR A 54 10.46 -1.80 7.49
CA THR A 54 9.35 -2.74 7.58
C THR A 54 8.01 -2.02 7.70
N ARG A 55 6.92 -2.76 7.59
CA ARG A 55 5.57 -2.25 7.83
C ARG A 55 5.36 -1.77 9.26
N PHE A 56 6.18 -2.23 10.20
CA PHE A 56 6.07 -1.88 11.61
C PHE A 56 6.30 -0.38 11.87
N GLU A 57 7.46 0.15 11.49
CA GLU A 57 7.78 1.56 11.68
C GLU A 57 6.97 2.48 10.79
N HIS A 58 6.61 2.04 9.57
CA HIS A 58 5.68 2.76 8.72
C HIS A 58 4.31 2.95 9.38
N SER A 59 3.71 1.88 9.90
CA SER A 59 2.42 1.94 10.58
C SER A 59 2.43 2.89 11.80
N ILE A 60 3.54 2.93 12.56
CA ILE A 60 3.73 3.89 13.65
C ILE A 60 3.77 5.33 13.11
N GLY A 61 4.50 5.57 12.03
CA GLY A 61 4.58 6.88 11.38
C GLY A 61 3.22 7.35 10.85
N VAL A 62 2.44 6.46 10.24
CA VAL A 62 1.08 6.76 9.76
C VAL A 62 0.15 7.12 10.91
N ALA A 63 0.19 6.36 12.02
CA ALA A 63 -0.59 6.69 13.21
C ALA A 63 -0.23 8.06 13.80
N TYR A 64 1.05 8.39 13.84
CA TYR A 64 1.54 9.70 14.28
C TYR A 64 1.01 10.82 13.39
N LEU A 65 1.19 10.73 12.07
CA LEU A 65 0.73 11.75 11.13
C LEU A 65 -0.80 11.90 11.14
N ALA A 66 -1.53 10.80 11.29
CA ALA A 66 -2.98 10.81 11.43
C ALA A 66 -3.42 11.63 12.65
N GLY A 67 -2.78 11.40 13.79
CA GLY A 67 -3.00 12.20 15.00
C GLY A 67 -2.67 13.67 14.81
N GLU A 68 -1.52 13.99 14.22
CA GLU A 68 -1.09 15.37 13.98
C GLU A 68 -2.07 16.14 13.08
N LEU A 69 -2.56 15.50 12.00
CA LEU A 69 -3.52 16.13 11.10
C LEU A 69 -4.87 16.39 11.78
N VAL A 70 -5.42 15.39 12.49
CA VAL A 70 -6.70 15.54 13.17
C VAL A 70 -6.64 16.60 14.28
N LYS A 71 -5.57 16.59 15.09
CA LYS A 71 -5.34 17.58 16.14
C LYS A 71 -5.22 18.99 15.57
N ALA A 72 -4.49 19.14 14.46
CA ALA A 72 -4.35 20.42 13.78
C ALA A 72 -5.69 20.96 13.24
N LEU A 73 -6.56 20.09 12.72
CA LEU A 73 -7.92 20.46 12.29
C LEU A 73 -8.78 20.87 13.51
N ARG A 74 -8.75 20.10 14.59
CA ARG A 74 -9.48 20.37 15.84
C ARG A 74 -9.13 21.73 16.44
N GLU A 75 -7.84 22.04 16.50
CA GLU A 75 -7.36 23.30 17.08
C GLU A 75 -7.76 24.53 16.24
N ARG A 76 -7.74 24.40 14.91
CA ARG A 76 -8.05 25.50 13.99
C ARG A 76 -9.53 25.70 13.76
N GLN A 77 -10.33 24.65 13.88
CA GLN A 77 -11.76 24.64 13.59
C GLN A 77 -12.53 23.94 14.71
N PRO A 78 -12.66 24.55 15.89
CA PRO A 78 -13.40 23.98 17.02
C PRO A 78 -14.87 23.65 16.68
N GLU A 79 -15.43 24.37 15.69
CA GLU A 79 -16.78 24.15 15.16
C GLU A 79 -16.97 22.72 14.56
N LEU A 80 -15.90 22.03 14.16
CA LEU A 80 -15.97 20.66 13.68
C LEU A 80 -16.27 19.64 14.78
N LYS A 81 -16.21 20.06 16.07
CA LYS A 81 -16.47 19.19 17.21
C LYS A 81 -15.74 17.86 17.19
N ILE A 82 -14.46 17.89 16.77
CA ILE A 82 -13.60 16.70 16.77
C ILE A 82 -13.32 16.33 18.22
N THR A 83 -13.69 15.12 18.59
CA THR A 83 -13.53 14.58 19.94
C THR A 83 -12.19 13.88 20.12
N GLU A 84 -11.74 13.64 21.36
CA GLU A 84 -10.54 12.82 21.60
C GLU A 84 -10.72 11.40 21.09
N ARG A 85 -11.95 10.89 21.21
CA ARG A 85 -12.34 9.59 20.66
C ARG A 85 -12.17 9.51 19.13
N ASP A 86 -12.50 10.58 18.41
CA ASP A 86 -12.24 10.67 16.95
C ASP A 86 -10.75 10.63 16.65
N VAL A 87 -9.94 11.38 17.41
CA VAL A 87 -8.48 11.39 17.24
C VAL A 87 -7.91 10.00 17.42
N LEU A 88 -8.27 9.30 18.51
CA LEU A 88 -7.78 7.96 18.80
C LEU A 88 -8.25 6.93 17.76
N CYS A 89 -9.50 6.97 17.31
CA CYS A 89 -9.99 6.09 16.24
C CYS A 89 -9.20 6.27 14.94
N VAL A 90 -8.92 7.52 14.53
CA VAL A 90 -8.15 7.80 13.32
C VAL A 90 -6.70 7.36 13.47
N GLN A 91 -6.10 7.55 14.65
CA GLN A 91 -4.75 7.04 14.94
C GLN A 91 -4.69 5.50 14.92
N ILE A 92 -5.68 4.81 15.50
CA ILE A 92 -5.76 3.34 15.48
C ILE A 92 -5.91 2.85 14.05
N ALA A 93 -6.73 3.51 13.23
CA ALA A 93 -6.87 3.16 11.82
C ALA A 93 -5.54 3.33 11.06
N GLY A 94 -4.84 4.44 11.26
CA GLY A 94 -3.51 4.65 10.70
C GLY A 94 -2.49 3.60 11.15
N LEU A 95 -2.54 3.19 12.42
CA LEU A 95 -1.68 2.14 12.96
C LEU A 95 -1.96 0.77 12.32
N CYS A 96 -3.23 0.47 12.03
CA CYS A 96 -3.68 -0.87 11.64
C CYS A 96 -3.93 -1.04 10.13
N HIS A 97 -3.76 0.00 9.31
CA HIS A 97 -4.14 -0.03 7.90
C HIS A 97 -3.39 -1.10 7.08
N ASP A 98 -2.17 -1.45 7.46
CA ASP A 98 -1.27 -2.36 6.76
C ASP A 98 -1.17 -3.77 7.39
N LEU A 99 -1.99 -4.09 8.41
CA LEU A 99 -2.00 -5.39 9.09
C LEU A 99 -2.18 -6.58 8.13
N GLY A 100 -2.83 -6.37 7.00
CA GLY A 100 -3.15 -7.40 6.02
C GLY A 100 -2.05 -7.71 5.01
N HIS A 101 -0.91 -7.01 5.02
CA HIS A 101 0.18 -7.36 4.12
C HIS A 101 0.78 -8.72 4.43
N GLY A 102 1.10 -9.49 3.37
CA GLY A 102 1.78 -10.76 3.43
C GLY A 102 3.29 -10.65 3.14
N PRO A 103 3.96 -11.79 3.00
CA PRO A 103 5.41 -11.84 2.74
C PRO A 103 5.84 -10.97 1.56
N PHE A 104 6.86 -10.15 1.79
CA PHE A 104 7.38 -9.22 0.79
C PHE A 104 6.34 -8.22 0.27
N SER A 105 5.34 -7.87 1.12
CA SER A 105 4.33 -6.84 0.80
C SER A 105 3.59 -7.10 -0.51
N HIS A 106 3.61 -6.19 -1.47
CA HIS A 106 2.91 -6.32 -2.75
C HIS A 106 3.37 -7.49 -3.65
N LEU A 107 4.46 -8.17 -3.32
CA LEU A 107 4.81 -9.42 -3.98
C LEU A 107 3.74 -10.49 -3.69
N TYR A 108 3.26 -10.58 -2.45
CA TYR A 108 2.31 -11.60 -2.05
C TYR A 108 0.93 -11.38 -2.70
N ASP A 109 0.37 -10.19 -2.57
CA ASP A 109 -0.97 -9.87 -3.11
C ASP A 109 -0.98 -9.57 -4.62
N GLY A 110 0.06 -8.94 -5.14
CA GLY A 110 0.15 -8.53 -6.55
C GLY A 110 0.73 -9.57 -7.50
N MET A 111 1.51 -10.54 -7.01
CA MET A 111 2.17 -11.53 -7.86
C MET A 111 1.87 -12.97 -7.46
N PHE A 112 2.07 -13.36 -6.19
CA PHE A 112 1.95 -14.74 -5.75
C PHE A 112 0.50 -15.23 -5.80
N ILE A 113 -0.42 -14.57 -5.12
CA ILE A 113 -1.84 -14.96 -5.09
C ILE A 113 -2.43 -15.02 -6.51
N PRO A 114 -2.30 -13.99 -7.37
CA PRO A 114 -2.82 -14.04 -8.73
C PRO A 114 -2.20 -15.16 -9.58
N GLN A 115 -0.92 -15.50 -9.35
CA GLN A 115 -0.29 -16.62 -10.07
C GLN A 115 -0.84 -17.98 -9.63
N MET A 116 -1.10 -18.16 -8.34
CA MET A 116 -1.68 -19.39 -7.79
C MET A 116 -3.14 -19.57 -8.23
N GLN A 117 -3.95 -18.50 -8.21
CA GLN A 117 -5.35 -18.52 -8.66
C GLN A 117 -5.45 -18.93 -10.14
N ARG A 118 -4.62 -18.34 -11.01
CA ARG A 118 -4.55 -18.74 -12.43
C ARG A 118 -4.23 -20.22 -12.62
N ARG A 119 -3.36 -20.80 -11.80
CA ARG A 119 -3.03 -22.24 -11.85
C ARG A 119 -4.18 -23.12 -11.41
N ARG A 120 -4.95 -22.70 -10.39
CA ARG A 120 -6.12 -23.43 -9.88
C ARG A 120 -7.38 -23.19 -10.71
N LYS A 121 -7.35 -22.31 -11.72
CA LYS A 121 -8.51 -21.84 -12.49
C LYS A 121 -9.62 -21.26 -11.60
N ASP A 122 -9.22 -20.73 -10.45
CA ASP A 122 -10.09 -20.08 -9.50
C ASP A 122 -10.40 -18.67 -9.98
N GLN A 123 -11.69 -18.33 -10.08
CA GLN A 123 -12.14 -17.03 -10.59
C GLN A 123 -12.23 -15.97 -9.50
N ASP A 124 -12.04 -16.32 -8.22
CA ASP A 124 -12.08 -15.36 -7.13
C ASP A 124 -10.77 -14.56 -7.06
N SER A 125 -10.68 -13.54 -7.92
CA SER A 125 -9.51 -12.66 -8.07
C SER A 125 -9.52 -11.46 -7.11
N SER A 126 -10.41 -11.42 -6.12
CA SER A 126 -10.71 -10.20 -5.34
C SER A 126 -9.93 -10.03 -4.04
N TRP A 127 -9.01 -10.95 -3.70
CA TRP A 127 -8.24 -10.80 -2.46
C TRP A 127 -7.29 -9.59 -2.51
N LYS A 128 -7.42 -8.72 -1.52
CA LYS A 128 -6.59 -7.52 -1.36
C LYS A 128 -6.10 -7.41 0.09
N HIS A 129 -4.91 -6.83 0.27
CA HIS A 129 -4.35 -6.61 1.59
C HIS A 129 -5.21 -5.66 2.44
N GLU A 130 -5.92 -4.67 1.85
CA GLU A 130 -6.81 -3.78 2.60
C GLU A 130 -7.95 -4.57 3.26
N THR A 131 -8.59 -5.49 2.52
CA THR A 131 -9.62 -6.38 3.09
C THR A 131 -9.03 -7.32 4.16
N ALA A 132 -7.81 -7.80 3.94
CA ALA A 132 -7.11 -8.62 4.92
C ALA A 132 -6.72 -7.82 6.17
N SER A 133 -6.42 -6.51 6.04
CA SER A 133 -6.17 -5.62 7.19
C SER A 133 -7.38 -5.52 8.10
N VAL A 134 -8.57 -5.37 7.54
CA VAL A 134 -9.83 -5.37 8.31
C VAL A 134 -10.04 -6.71 9.02
N LYS A 135 -9.83 -7.84 8.34
CA LYS A 135 -9.96 -9.18 8.95
C LYS A 135 -8.94 -9.40 10.07
N MET A 136 -7.68 -8.98 9.86
CA MET A 136 -6.63 -9.10 10.87
C MET A 136 -6.90 -8.18 12.06
N PHE A 137 -7.46 -6.99 11.82
CA PHE A 137 -7.88 -6.08 12.88
C PHE A 137 -8.98 -6.71 13.75
N ASP A 138 -10.04 -7.27 13.15
CA ASP A 138 -11.10 -7.96 13.88
C ASP A 138 -10.55 -9.15 14.71
N HIS A 139 -9.65 -9.93 14.10
CA HIS A 139 -8.99 -11.04 14.81
C HIS A 139 -8.14 -10.52 15.98
N MET A 140 -7.35 -9.47 15.78
CA MET A 140 -6.51 -8.86 16.81
C MET A 140 -7.35 -8.30 17.97
N VAL A 141 -8.45 -7.60 17.68
CA VAL A 141 -9.37 -7.06 18.70
C VAL A 141 -9.91 -8.19 19.56
N LYS A 142 -10.40 -9.26 18.93
CA LYS A 142 -10.98 -10.40 19.61
C LYS A 142 -9.97 -11.17 20.46
N GLU A 143 -8.84 -11.56 19.88
CA GLU A 143 -7.86 -12.41 20.57
C GLU A 143 -7.17 -11.70 21.74
N ASN A 144 -7.01 -10.38 21.67
CA ASN A 144 -6.35 -9.58 22.70
C ASN A 144 -7.33 -8.76 23.56
N LYS A 145 -8.66 -8.96 23.39
CA LYS A 145 -9.72 -8.28 24.14
C LYS A 145 -9.56 -6.75 24.13
N LEU A 146 -9.19 -6.18 22.97
CA LEU A 146 -8.92 -4.74 22.87
C LEU A 146 -10.17 -3.90 23.03
N ASP A 147 -11.34 -4.41 22.74
CA ASP A 147 -12.63 -3.78 23.05
C ASP A 147 -12.82 -3.53 24.56
N GLU A 148 -12.39 -4.49 25.40
CA GLU A 148 -12.39 -4.31 26.85
C GLU A 148 -11.35 -3.29 27.33
N GLU A 149 -10.20 -3.21 26.63
CA GLU A 149 -9.20 -2.17 26.92
C GLU A 149 -9.68 -0.80 26.49
N MET A 150 -10.39 -0.66 25.36
CA MET A 150 -11.05 0.58 24.93
C MET A 150 -12.11 1.06 25.95
N LYS A 151 -12.85 0.13 26.59
CA LYS A 151 -13.80 0.48 27.66
C LYS A 151 -13.12 1.06 28.89
N LYS A 152 -11.94 0.58 29.25
CA LYS A 152 -11.20 1.00 30.44
C LYS A 152 -10.38 2.27 30.22
N ASP A 153 -10.12 2.64 28.97
CA ASP A 153 -9.26 3.78 28.64
C ASP A 153 -9.98 5.10 28.97
N GLN A 154 -9.38 5.87 29.89
CA GLN A 154 -9.99 7.11 30.39
C GLN A 154 -9.98 8.22 29.34
N GLU A 155 -8.94 8.30 28.51
CA GLU A 155 -8.83 9.31 27.47
C GLU A 155 -9.83 9.02 26.33
N PHE A 156 -9.93 7.75 25.93
CA PHE A 156 -10.92 7.30 24.94
C PHE A 156 -12.36 7.55 25.38
N ASN A 157 -12.64 7.46 26.69
CA ASN A 157 -13.97 7.63 27.25
C ASN A 157 -14.19 9.01 27.92
N LYS A 158 -13.26 9.94 27.80
CA LYS A 158 -13.26 11.23 28.48
C LYS A 158 -14.58 11.99 28.34
N GLU A 159 -15.18 11.96 27.17
CA GLU A 159 -16.44 12.66 26.86
C GLU A 159 -17.69 11.87 27.27
N LEU A 160 -17.49 10.61 27.66
CA LEU A 160 -18.54 9.70 28.08
C LEU A 160 -18.61 9.53 29.61
N ASN A 161 -17.75 10.22 30.37
CA ASN A 161 -17.72 10.19 31.84
C ASN A 161 -18.95 10.88 32.45
N SER A 162 -20.15 10.49 32.03
CA SER A 162 -21.44 10.82 32.65
C SER A 162 -21.87 9.63 33.50
N PRO A 163 -22.35 9.85 34.73
CA PRO A 163 -22.88 8.80 35.63
C PRO A 163 -24.07 8.04 35.03
N ASP A 164 -24.64 8.54 33.94
CA ASP A 164 -25.84 7.97 33.29
C ASP A 164 -25.52 7.00 32.15
N ILE A 165 -24.24 6.72 31.81
CA ILE A 165 -23.89 5.78 30.74
C ILE A 165 -23.87 4.36 31.27
N SER A 166 -24.82 3.55 30.82
CA SER A 166 -24.82 2.11 31.11
C SER A 166 -23.70 1.36 30.36
N ASP A 167 -23.29 0.22 30.90
CA ASP A 167 -22.28 -0.64 30.25
C ASP A 167 -22.71 -1.07 28.82
N ASP A 168 -24.00 -1.29 28.60
CA ASP A 168 -24.54 -1.64 27.28
C ASP A 168 -24.48 -0.49 26.29
N MET A 169 -24.72 0.74 26.73
CA MET A 169 -24.51 1.93 25.89
C MET A 169 -23.04 2.13 25.51
N LEU A 170 -22.13 1.89 26.45
CA LEU A 170 -20.70 1.96 26.18
C LEU A 170 -20.26 0.89 25.19
N LYS A 171 -20.74 -0.36 25.31
CA LYS A 171 -20.49 -1.44 24.35
C LYS A 171 -20.93 -1.07 22.93
N GLU A 172 -22.15 -0.53 22.78
CA GLU A 172 -22.68 -0.13 21.48
C GLU A 172 -21.86 1.00 20.86
N LYS A 173 -21.39 1.95 21.66
CA LYS A 173 -20.50 3.03 21.18
C LYS A 173 -19.16 2.49 20.71
N ILE A 174 -18.54 1.58 21.46
CA ILE A 174 -17.27 0.92 21.06
C ILE A 174 -17.45 0.14 19.77
N LYS A 175 -18.56 -0.58 19.62
CA LYS A 175 -18.88 -1.27 18.37
C LYS A 175 -18.90 -0.31 17.18
N LYS A 176 -19.54 0.84 17.32
CA LYS A 176 -19.55 1.89 16.28
C LYS A 176 -18.16 2.45 15.99
N ASP A 177 -17.30 2.58 17.00
CA ASP A 177 -15.91 3.00 16.78
C ASP A 177 -15.08 1.95 16.05
N LEU A 178 -15.27 0.67 16.39
CA LEU A 178 -14.61 -0.41 15.66
C LEU A 178 -15.05 -0.46 14.19
N GLU A 179 -16.34 -0.25 13.89
CA GLU A 179 -16.82 -0.10 12.52
C GLU A 179 -16.20 1.13 11.83
N PHE A 180 -16.15 2.27 12.51
CA PHE A 180 -15.52 3.48 12.00
C PHE A 180 -14.03 3.26 11.68
N ILE A 181 -13.27 2.61 12.57
CA ILE A 181 -11.86 2.27 12.35
C ILE A 181 -11.70 1.38 11.11
N LYS A 182 -12.57 0.38 10.95
CA LYS A 182 -12.54 -0.51 9.76
C LYS A 182 -12.81 0.24 8.46
N ASP A 183 -13.78 1.16 8.48
CA ASP A 183 -14.09 2.01 7.33
C ASP A 183 -12.92 2.96 6.97
N LEU A 184 -12.16 3.42 7.97
CA LEU A 184 -10.96 4.23 7.74
C LEU A 184 -9.80 3.41 7.17
N ILE A 185 -9.67 2.13 7.57
CA ILE A 185 -8.66 1.20 7.05
C ILE A 185 -8.93 0.87 5.58
N ASN A 186 -10.18 0.55 5.26
CA ASN A 186 -10.58 0.16 3.91
C ASN A 186 -11.90 0.83 3.50
N PRO A 187 -11.88 2.10 3.12
CA PRO A 187 -13.09 2.77 2.67
C PRO A 187 -13.56 2.16 1.35
N GLU A 188 -14.69 1.46 1.40
CA GLU A 188 -15.39 1.01 0.21
C GLU A 188 -16.12 2.19 -0.43
N ILE A 189 -15.67 2.61 -1.60
CA ILE A 189 -16.40 3.54 -2.45
C ILE A 189 -17.29 2.69 -3.36
N SER A 190 -18.55 2.52 -3.01
CA SER A 190 -19.56 2.10 -3.97
C SER A 190 -20.09 3.36 -4.68
N ASP A 191 -19.93 3.44 -5.98
CA ASP A 191 -20.44 4.54 -6.80
C ASP A 191 -21.98 4.61 -6.83
N GLU A 192 -22.68 3.59 -6.37
CA GLU A 192 -24.14 3.46 -6.54
C GLU A 192 -24.96 3.49 -5.24
N GLU A 193 -24.37 3.32 -4.09
CA GLU A 193 -25.07 3.48 -2.82
C GLU A 193 -24.26 4.38 -1.89
N LYS A 194 -24.86 5.50 -1.48
CA LYS A 194 -24.46 6.25 -0.29
C LYS A 194 -24.52 5.30 0.92
N LYS A 195 -23.52 4.43 1.08
CA LYS A 195 -23.28 3.81 2.37
C LYS A 195 -23.13 4.96 3.35
N ALA A 196 -24.13 5.16 4.15
CA ALA A 196 -24.06 6.08 5.26
C ALA A 196 -22.74 5.81 5.99
N PHE A 197 -22.00 6.85 6.30
CA PHE A 197 -20.79 6.77 7.12
C PHE A 197 -21.15 6.02 8.41
N THR A 198 -20.70 4.75 8.53
CA THR A 198 -21.28 3.82 9.50
C THR A 198 -20.93 4.18 10.94
N GLY A 199 -19.77 4.75 11.17
CA GLY A 199 -19.33 5.09 12.54
C GLY A 199 -19.45 6.55 12.93
N ARG A 200 -19.53 7.45 11.94
CA ARG A 200 -19.65 8.91 12.14
C ARG A 200 -20.62 9.49 11.11
N GLY A 201 -21.25 10.62 11.44
CA GLY A 201 -22.18 11.30 10.56
C GLY A 201 -21.50 12.01 9.36
N GLU A 202 -22.32 12.47 8.41
CA GLU A 202 -21.85 13.20 7.22
C GLU A 202 -21.10 14.50 7.59
N ASP A 203 -21.41 15.10 8.72
CA ASP A 203 -20.72 16.26 9.26
C ASP A 203 -19.23 16.00 9.53
N LYS A 204 -18.87 14.73 9.80
CA LYS A 204 -17.49 14.27 10.02
C LYS A 204 -16.90 13.49 8.83
N SER A 205 -17.44 13.65 7.63
CA SER A 205 -17.00 12.95 6.43
C SER A 205 -15.52 13.15 6.08
N PHE A 206 -14.95 14.30 6.47
CA PHE A 206 -13.53 14.60 6.28
C PHE A 206 -12.57 13.66 7.04
N LEU A 207 -13.03 13.01 8.11
CA LEU A 207 -12.20 12.05 8.85
C LEU A 207 -11.86 10.82 8.00
N TYR A 208 -12.74 10.44 7.06
CA TYR A 208 -12.53 9.32 6.14
C TYR A 208 -11.50 9.61 5.05
N ASP A 209 -11.04 10.87 4.92
CA ASP A 209 -10.01 11.26 3.95
C ASP A 209 -8.59 11.22 4.52
N ILE A 210 -8.41 10.88 5.81
CA ILE A 210 -7.11 11.05 6.49
C ILE A 210 -6.18 9.88 6.24
N VAL A 211 -6.63 8.64 6.46
CA VAL A 211 -5.79 7.43 6.42
C VAL A 211 -5.69 6.85 5.01
N ALA A 212 -6.82 6.70 4.32
CA ALA A 212 -6.89 6.13 2.98
C ALA A 212 -7.85 6.95 2.09
N ASN A 213 -7.35 8.02 1.48
CA ASN A 213 -8.18 8.95 0.69
C ASN A 213 -8.37 8.42 -0.74
N LYS A 214 -9.46 7.68 -0.97
CA LYS A 214 -9.78 7.16 -2.31
C LYS A 214 -10.22 8.27 -3.29
N ARG A 215 -10.65 9.45 -2.82
CA ARG A 215 -11.13 10.54 -3.65
C ARG A 215 -10.00 11.26 -4.40
N ASN A 216 -9.06 11.85 -3.69
CA ASN A 216 -7.96 12.61 -4.31
C ASN A 216 -6.57 11.98 -4.10
N GLY A 217 -6.46 10.93 -3.29
CA GLY A 217 -5.21 10.24 -3.04
C GLY A 217 -4.22 11.00 -2.15
N ILE A 218 -4.66 12.04 -1.44
CA ILE A 218 -3.84 12.78 -0.47
C ILE A 218 -4.18 12.26 0.92
N ASP A 219 -3.32 11.43 1.48
CA ASP A 219 -3.49 10.81 2.78
C ASP A 219 -2.16 10.67 3.52
N VAL A 220 -2.25 10.45 4.83
CA VAL A 220 -1.08 10.35 5.70
C VAL A 220 -0.26 9.08 5.47
N ASP A 221 -0.88 8.02 4.91
CA ASP A 221 -0.17 6.83 4.45
C ASP A 221 0.92 7.22 3.44
N LYS A 222 0.54 7.96 2.40
CA LYS A 222 1.48 8.45 1.38
C LYS A 222 2.52 9.41 1.96
N TRP A 223 2.13 10.25 2.91
CA TRP A 223 3.05 11.20 3.51
C TRP A 223 4.16 10.50 4.29
N ASP A 224 3.84 9.42 5.01
CA ASP A 224 4.85 8.64 5.69
C ASP A 224 5.73 7.89 4.69
N TYR A 225 5.14 7.03 3.82
CA TYR A 225 5.99 6.17 3.02
C TYR A 225 6.79 6.93 1.96
N PHE A 226 6.35 8.07 1.43
CA PHE A 226 7.20 8.88 0.53
C PHE A 226 8.44 9.38 1.25
N ALA A 227 8.31 9.89 2.46
CA ALA A 227 9.45 10.37 3.22
C ALA A 227 10.34 9.21 3.68
N ARG A 228 9.74 8.14 4.20
CA ARG A 228 10.43 6.96 4.71
C ARG A 228 11.16 6.20 3.61
N ASP A 229 10.50 5.91 2.51
CA ASP A 229 11.12 5.21 1.38
C ASP A 229 12.24 6.03 0.76
N CYS A 230 12.05 7.34 0.57
CA CYS A 230 13.13 8.22 0.10
C CYS A 230 14.35 8.16 1.02
N HIS A 231 14.14 8.20 2.34
CA HIS A 231 15.22 8.11 3.32
C HIS A 231 16.01 6.79 3.17
N TYR A 232 15.33 5.65 3.22
CA TYR A 232 15.98 4.34 3.18
C TYR A 232 16.53 3.96 1.78
N LEU A 233 16.01 4.56 0.72
CA LEU A 233 16.52 4.41 -0.64
C LEU A 233 17.67 5.37 -0.98
N GLY A 234 18.01 6.31 -0.08
CA GLY A 234 19.00 7.34 -0.34
C GLY A 234 18.55 8.33 -1.44
N MET A 235 17.24 8.57 -1.56
CA MET A 235 16.64 9.53 -2.49
C MET A 235 16.25 10.82 -1.76
N LYS A 236 16.31 11.95 -2.47
CA LYS A 236 15.81 13.20 -1.92
C LYS A 236 14.31 13.31 -2.17
N ASN A 237 13.59 13.74 -1.14
CA ASN A 237 12.19 14.10 -1.18
C ASN A 237 12.06 15.63 -1.22
N SER A 238 11.29 16.15 -2.17
CA SER A 238 11.02 17.61 -2.29
C SER A 238 9.70 18.01 -1.62
N PHE A 239 8.87 17.04 -1.28
CA PHE A 239 7.55 17.24 -0.72
C PHE A 239 7.61 17.47 0.80
N ASP A 240 6.85 18.46 1.29
CA ASP A 240 6.77 18.84 2.70
C ASP A 240 5.34 18.64 3.25
N TYR A 241 5.12 17.48 3.89
CA TYR A 241 3.82 17.17 4.50
C TYR A 241 3.50 18.05 5.73
N ARG A 242 4.52 18.56 6.44
CA ARG A 242 4.30 19.44 7.61
C ARG A 242 3.59 20.72 7.19
N ARG A 243 3.96 21.28 6.04
CA ARG A 243 3.27 22.45 5.47
C ARG A 243 1.82 22.13 5.10
N LEU A 244 1.53 20.92 4.63
CA LEU A 244 0.16 20.50 4.34
C LEU A 244 -0.66 20.38 5.63
N ILE A 245 -0.13 19.77 6.70
CA ILE A 245 -0.77 19.73 8.02
C ILE A 245 -1.05 21.16 8.51
N LEU A 246 -0.07 22.07 8.40
CA LEU A 246 -0.21 23.46 8.80
C LEU A 246 -1.25 24.25 7.98
N SER A 247 -1.53 23.85 6.75
CA SER A 247 -2.45 24.55 5.85
C SER A 247 -3.79 23.83 5.68
N ALA A 248 -3.96 22.65 6.26
CA ALA A 248 -5.20 21.89 6.14
C ALA A 248 -6.38 22.58 6.84
N ARG A 249 -7.52 22.61 6.19
CA ARG A 249 -8.82 23.05 6.71
C ARG A 249 -9.92 22.17 6.17
N VAL A 250 -11.01 22.09 6.90
CA VAL A 250 -12.24 21.46 6.40
C VAL A 250 -13.14 22.55 5.83
N CYS A 251 -13.58 22.38 4.60
CA CYS A 251 -14.56 23.23 3.95
C CYS A 251 -15.68 22.39 3.34
N GLU A 252 -16.87 22.95 3.25
CA GLU A 252 -17.97 22.30 2.56
C GLU A 252 -17.74 22.37 1.03
N TRP A 253 -17.94 21.25 0.36
CA TRP A 253 -17.95 21.14 -1.09
C TRP A 253 -19.09 20.22 -1.55
N LYS A 254 -20.10 20.81 -2.23
CA LYS A 254 -21.27 20.09 -2.76
C LYS A 254 -22.01 19.25 -1.70
N GLY A 255 -22.19 19.82 -0.51
CA GLY A 255 -22.90 19.20 0.61
C GLY A 255 -22.07 18.22 1.45
N ARG A 256 -20.76 18.11 1.21
CA ARG A 256 -19.85 17.26 1.98
C ARG A 256 -18.69 18.06 2.57
N ASN A 257 -18.31 17.75 3.80
CA ASN A 257 -17.12 18.29 4.43
C ASN A 257 -15.85 17.58 3.90
N GLU A 258 -14.93 18.35 3.29
CA GLU A 258 -13.69 17.83 2.68
C GLU A 258 -12.46 18.55 3.24
N ILE A 259 -11.33 17.83 3.31
CA ILE A 259 -10.04 18.45 3.64
C ILE A 259 -9.57 19.25 2.43
N CYS A 260 -9.37 20.55 2.65
CA CYS A 260 -8.88 21.52 1.68
C CYS A 260 -7.50 22.03 2.08
N PHE A 261 -6.70 22.41 1.11
CA PHE A 261 -5.39 23.00 1.33
C PHE A 261 -5.38 24.45 0.86
N ARG A 262 -4.44 25.24 1.37
CA ARG A 262 -4.31 26.59 0.93
C ARG A 262 -3.79 26.65 -0.52
N ASP A 263 -4.31 27.54 -1.34
CA ASP A 263 -3.95 27.75 -2.75
C ASP A 263 -2.42 27.81 -3.00
N LYS A 264 -1.67 28.44 -2.11
CA LYS A 264 -0.19 28.51 -2.18
C LYS A 264 0.52 27.15 -2.02
N GLU A 265 -0.13 26.11 -1.50
CA GLU A 265 0.47 24.77 -1.33
C GLU A 265 0.33 23.89 -2.58
N LEU A 266 -0.20 24.43 -3.66
CA LEU A 266 -0.41 23.76 -4.93
C LEU A 266 0.85 23.05 -5.46
N PHE A 267 2.00 23.75 -5.51
CA PHE A 267 3.25 23.17 -5.97
C PHE A 267 3.80 22.09 -5.03
N ASN A 268 3.58 22.24 -3.72
CA ASN A 268 3.92 21.23 -2.74
C ASN A 268 3.12 19.91 -2.98
N LEU A 269 1.85 20.03 -3.39
CA LEU A 269 1.03 18.87 -3.78
C LEU A 269 1.48 18.25 -5.11
N TYR A 270 1.90 19.06 -6.09
CA TYR A 270 2.53 18.51 -7.29
C TYR A 270 3.83 17.77 -6.97
N ASP A 271 4.67 18.31 -6.09
CA ASP A 271 5.89 17.64 -5.64
C ASP A 271 5.56 16.31 -4.94
N MET A 272 4.45 16.22 -4.20
CA MET A 272 3.96 14.98 -3.63
C MET A 272 3.64 13.93 -4.72
N PHE A 273 2.85 14.30 -5.72
CA PHE A 273 2.50 13.39 -6.81
C PHE A 273 3.70 13.05 -7.69
N TYR A 274 4.62 14.01 -7.90
CA TYR A 274 5.87 13.77 -8.59
C TYR A 274 6.79 12.84 -7.79
N THR A 275 6.85 12.97 -6.47
CA THR A 275 7.59 12.05 -5.59
C THR A 275 7.08 10.63 -5.75
N ARG A 276 5.75 10.44 -5.78
CA ARG A 276 5.13 9.14 -6.07
C ARG A 276 5.62 8.57 -7.41
N PHE A 277 5.50 9.35 -8.49
CA PHE A 277 5.95 8.93 -9.81
C PHE A 277 7.45 8.59 -9.82
N SER A 278 8.28 9.43 -9.20
CA SER A 278 9.74 9.24 -9.10
C SER A 278 10.10 7.95 -8.35
N LEU A 279 9.45 7.66 -7.21
CA LEU A 279 9.63 6.43 -6.45
C LEU A 279 9.21 5.21 -7.25
N HIS A 280 8.06 5.26 -7.93
CA HIS A 280 7.63 4.19 -8.82
C HIS A 280 8.65 3.94 -9.93
N ARG A 281 9.10 4.98 -10.63
CA ARG A 281 10.02 4.87 -11.77
C ARG A 281 11.39 4.36 -11.36
N ARG A 282 11.94 4.85 -10.25
CA ARG A 282 13.32 4.59 -9.83
C ARG A 282 13.45 3.38 -8.93
N ALA A 283 12.48 3.12 -8.04
CA ALA A 283 12.56 2.07 -7.03
C ALA A 283 11.50 0.98 -7.19
N TYR A 284 10.20 1.28 -7.03
CA TYR A 284 9.17 0.25 -6.96
C TYR A 284 9.06 -0.57 -8.24
N GLN A 285 9.30 0.07 -9.39
CA GLN A 285 9.33 -0.55 -10.70
C GLN A 285 10.75 -0.68 -11.25
N HIS A 286 11.76 -0.77 -10.36
CA HIS A 286 13.15 -0.99 -10.81
C HIS A 286 13.29 -2.33 -11.52
N LYS A 287 13.95 -2.34 -12.71
CA LYS A 287 14.04 -3.54 -13.56
C LYS A 287 14.60 -4.76 -12.83
N THR A 288 15.65 -4.57 -12.01
CA THR A 288 16.27 -5.65 -11.24
C THR A 288 15.40 -6.03 -10.04
N GLY A 289 14.76 -5.08 -9.35
CA GLY A 289 13.81 -5.35 -8.27
C GLY A 289 12.66 -6.23 -8.77
N ASN A 290 12.00 -5.82 -9.85
CA ASN A 290 10.89 -6.59 -10.42
C ASN A 290 11.25 -8.02 -10.79
N ILE A 291 12.47 -8.26 -11.31
CA ILE A 291 12.85 -9.64 -11.68
C ILE A 291 13.18 -10.48 -10.45
N ILE A 292 13.77 -9.90 -9.42
CA ILE A 292 14.01 -10.58 -8.15
C ILE A 292 12.65 -10.98 -7.51
N GLU A 293 11.69 -10.09 -7.45
CA GLU A 293 10.35 -10.39 -6.93
C GLU A 293 9.64 -11.49 -7.72
N ARG A 294 9.81 -11.52 -9.05
CA ARG A 294 9.30 -12.62 -9.88
C ARG A 294 9.98 -13.93 -9.58
N MET A 295 11.29 -13.93 -9.34
CA MET A 295 12.04 -15.15 -8.96
C MET A 295 11.60 -15.63 -7.57
N ILE A 296 11.40 -14.73 -6.59
CA ILE A 296 10.85 -15.08 -5.28
C ILE A 296 9.44 -15.67 -5.44
N THR A 297 8.59 -15.03 -6.25
CA THR A 297 7.24 -15.53 -6.55
C THR A 297 7.28 -16.95 -7.16
N GLU A 298 8.17 -17.21 -8.12
CA GLU A 298 8.33 -18.57 -8.69
C GLU A 298 8.75 -19.59 -7.63
N ALA A 299 9.65 -19.23 -6.74
CA ALA A 299 10.06 -20.09 -5.63
C ALA A 299 8.88 -20.37 -4.67
N PHE A 300 8.13 -19.35 -4.29
CA PHE A 300 6.95 -19.50 -3.43
C PHE A 300 5.88 -20.40 -4.06
N VAL A 301 5.64 -20.25 -5.36
CA VAL A 301 4.70 -21.11 -6.09
C VAL A 301 5.14 -22.58 -6.08
N LYS A 302 6.44 -22.85 -6.18
CA LYS A 302 6.99 -24.22 -6.12
C LYS A 302 7.00 -24.79 -4.70
N ALA A 303 7.19 -23.94 -3.68
CA ALA A 303 7.22 -24.34 -2.28
C ALA A 303 5.82 -24.46 -1.65
N ASN A 304 4.79 -23.89 -2.26
CA ASN A 304 3.47 -23.71 -1.65
C ASN A 304 2.92 -24.95 -0.96
N GLU A 305 2.96 -26.13 -1.60
CA GLU A 305 2.36 -27.35 -1.07
C GLU A 305 3.19 -28.00 0.04
N TYR A 306 4.42 -27.58 0.23
CA TYR A 306 5.36 -28.15 1.19
C TYR A 306 5.53 -27.29 2.46
N ILE A 307 5.18 -26.01 2.40
CA ILE A 307 5.15 -25.14 3.57
C ILE A 307 3.89 -25.42 4.36
N GLN A 308 4.07 -25.68 5.67
CA GLN A 308 2.99 -25.98 6.59
C GLN A 308 2.94 -24.96 7.72
N ILE A 309 1.82 -24.27 7.87
CA ILE A 309 1.58 -23.22 8.85
C ILE A 309 0.42 -23.66 9.74
N LYS A 310 0.66 -23.77 11.04
CA LYS A 310 -0.38 -24.11 12.03
C LYS A 310 -1.30 -22.93 12.24
N GLY A 311 -2.58 -23.10 12.01
CA GLY A 311 -3.63 -22.13 12.23
C GLY A 311 -4.60 -22.56 13.32
N SER A 312 -5.80 -21.98 13.27
CA SER A 312 -6.86 -22.19 14.24
C SER A 312 -7.24 -23.67 14.35
N ARG A 313 -7.62 -24.09 15.56
CA ARG A 313 -8.04 -25.48 15.88
C ARG A 313 -7.02 -26.55 15.46
N GLY A 314 -5.72 -26.19 15.39
CA GLY A 314 -4.66 -27.12 15.00
C GLY A 314 -4.63 -27.49 13.51
N GLN A 315 -5.42 -26.85 12.68
CA GLN A 315 -5.42 -27.04 11.23
C GLN A 315 -4.10 -26.55 10.62
N THR A 316 -3.75 -27.13 9.48
CA THR A 316 -2.53 -26.78 8.76
C THR A 316 -2.87 -26.14 7.43
N PHE A 317 -2.21 -25.03 7.14
CA PHE A 317 -2.38 -24.22 5.93
C PHE A 317 -1.07 -24.16 5.15
N ASN A 318 -1.16 -23.95 3.84
CA ASN A 318 0.00 -23.66 3.00
C ASN A 318 0.13 -22.14 2.76
N LEU A 319 1.13 -21.71 1.97
CA LEU A 319 1.36 -20.28 1.71
C LEU A 319 0.12 -19.57 1.15
N LEU A 320 -0.63 -20.23 0.27
CA LEU A 320 -1.82 -19.63 -0.35
C LEU A 320 -3.01 -19.59 0.60
N THR A 321 -3.24 -20.67 1.34
CA THR A 321 -4.44 -20.82 2.17
C THR A 321 -4.32 -20.17 3.55
N ALA A 322 -3.11 -19.86 4.01
CA ALA A 322 -2.89 -19.15 5.27
C ALA A 322 -3.64 -17.81 5.33
N LYS A 323 -3.87 -17.14 4.19
CA LYS A 323 -4.66 -15.91 4.10
C LYS A 323 -6.13 -16.05 4.51
N ASP A 324 -6.64 -17.27 4.59
CA ASP A 324 -8.03 -17.56 4.90
C ASP A 324 -8.24 -17.84 6.41
N ASP A 325 -7.15 -17.95 7.18
CA ASP A 325 -7.13 -18.15 8.63
C ASP A 325 -6.18 -17.14 9.30
N MET A 326 -6.71 -16.22 10.07
CA MET A 326 -5.93 -15.11 10.63
C MET A 326 -4.89 -15.54 11.67
N GLU A 327 -5.07 -16.68 12.35
CA GLU A 327 -4.04 -17.26 13.23
C GLU A 327 -2.85 -17.78 12.41
N ALA A 328 -3.12 -18.52 11.32
CA ALA A 328 -2.08 -18.95 10.38
C ALA A 328 -1.41 -17.75 9.71
N TYR A 329 -2.21 -16.76 9.29
CA TYR A 329 -1.72 -15.57 8.62
C TYR A 329 -0.83 -14.70 9.52
N THR A 330 -1.10 -14.66 10.84
CA THR A 330 -0.23 -14.01 11.82
C THR A 330 1.19 -14.60 11.82
N LYS A 331 1.35 -15.87 11.51
CA LYS A 331 2.64 -16.57 11.47
C LYS A 331 3.36 -16.46 10.13
N LEU A 332 2.67 -15.97 9.10
CA LEU A 332 3.21 -15.85 7.74
C LEU A 332 3.89 -14.49 7.53
N THR A 333 5.21 -14.49 7.32
CA THR A 333 6.06 -13.31 7.14
C THR A 333 7.14 -13.58 6.09
N ASP A 334 8.04 -12.61 5.85
CA ASP A 334 9.18 -12.76 4.93
C ASP A 334 10.11 -13.93 5.32
N ASN A 335 10.07 -14.40 6.56
CA ASN A 335 10.85 -15.54 7.03
C ASN A 335 10.62 -16.82 6.22
N VAL A 336 9.53 -16.90 5.45
CA VAL A 336 9.28 -18.01 4.52
C VAL A 336 10.41 -18.18 3.49
N PHE A 337 11.09 -17.08 3.14
CA PHE A 337 12.25 -17.13 2.24
C PHE A 337 13.39 -17.97 2.84
N GLU A 338 13.75 -17.69 4.09
CA GLU A 338 14.78 -18.42 4.82
C GLU A 338 14.32 -19.87 5.15
N GLN A 339 13.05 -20.05 5.46
CA GLN A 339 12.47 -21.38 5.68
C GLN A 339 12.66 -22.26 4.43
N ILE A 340 12.36 -21.75 3.24
CA ILE A 340 12.57 -22.49 1.98
C ILE A 340 14.06 -22.81 1.77
N LEU A 341 14.95 -21.85 2.00
CA LEU A 341 16.40 -22.04 1.81
C LEU A 341 16.99 -23.14 2.72
N ASN A 342 16.49 -23.25 3.93
CA ASN A 342 17.03 -24.13 4.95
C ASN A 342 16.26 -25.47 5.07
N ASP A 343 15.20 -25.67 4.29
CA ASP A 343 14.41 -26.91 4.32
C ASP A 343 15.18 -28.07 3.62
N ASP A 344 15.21 -29.25 4.25
CA ASP A 344 15.89 -30.44 3.71
C ASP A 344 14.99 -31.29 2.79
N ASN A 345 13.73 -30.92 2.62
CA ASN A 345 12.78 -31.61 1.76
C ASN A 345 13.21 -31.54 0.29
N GLN A 346 13.45 -32.71 -0.32
CA GLN A 346 13.87 -32.81 -1.72
C GLN A 346 12.85 -32.17 -2.69
N ASN A 347 11.58 -32.12 -2.34
CA ASN A 347 10.56 -31.46 -3.15
C ASN A 347 10.71 -29.92 -3.18
N MET A 348 11.45 -29.37 -2.23
CA MET A 348 11.78 -27.92 -2.20
C MET A 348 13.00 -27.56 -3.05
N ARG A 349 13.72 -28.55 -3.62
CA ARG A 349 15.00 -28.30 -4.34
C ARG A 349 14.88 -27.22 -5.41
N GLU A 350 13.86 -27.25 -6.26
CA GLU A 350 13.70 -26.24 -7.31
C GLU A 350 13.46 -24.84 -6.73
N ALA A 351 12.69 -24.72 -5.66
CA ALA A 351 12.46 -23.43 -4.98
C ALA A 351 13.77 -22.90 -4.37
N LYS A 352 14.53 -23.77 -3.68
CA LYS A 352 15.86 -23.45 -3.11
C LYS A 352 16.84 -22.98 -4.20
N GLU A 353 16.88 -23.68 -5.33
CA GLU A 353 17.75 -23.32 -6.45
C GLU A 353 17.44 -21.92 -6.99
N ILE A 354 16.15 -21.54 -7.09
CA ILE A 354 15.74 -20.22 -7.56
C ILE A 354 16.17 -19.15 -6.54
N LEU A 355 15.92 -19.35 -5.26
CA LEU A 355 16.32 -18.39 -4.20
C LEU A 355 17.85 -18.30 -4.11
N GLY A 356 18.55 -19.43 -4.22
CA GLY A 356 20.02 -19.49 -4.26
C GLY A 356 20.63 -18.72 -5.45
N LYS A 357 19.94 -18.70 -6.60
CA LYS A 357 20.35 -17.86 -7.75
C LYS A 357 20.25 -16.37 -7.43
N ILE A 358 19.24 -15.93 -6.67
CA ILE A 358 19.11 -14.53 -6.22
C ILE A 358 20.31 -14.14 -5.36
N LEU A 359 20.64 -14.97 -4.35
CA LEU A 359 21.76 -14.73 -3.44
C LEU A 359 23.11 -14.70 -4.17
N LYS A 360 23.29 -15.55 -5.17
CA LYS A 360 24.49 -15.60 -6.03
C LYS A 360 24.48 -14.57 -7.15
N ARG A 361 23.47 -13.71 -7.23
CA ARG A 361 23.28 -12.69 -8.28
C ARG A 361 23.17 -13.26 -9.70
N ASN A 362 22.79 -14.54 -9.84
CA ASN A 362 22.50 -15.17 -11.11
C ASN A 362 21.02 -14.92 -11.50
N LEU A 363 20.72 -13.67 -11.83
CA LEU A 363 19.36 -13.20 -12.08
C LEU A 363 18.96 -13.43 -13.54
N TYR A 364 17.64 -13.45 -13.80
CA TYR A 364 17.13 -13.39 -15.16
C TYR A 364 17.57 -12.09 -15.83
N LYS A 365 17.96 -12.17 -17.09
CA LYS A 365 18.58 -11.08 -17.84
C LYS A 365 17.53 -10.20 -18.51
N CYS A 366 17.55 -8.90 -18.25
CA CYS A 366 16.75 -7.94 -18.99
C CYS A 366 17.31 -7.73 -20.39
N LEU A 367 16.50 -8.02 -21.42
CA LEU A 367 16.87 -7.85 -22.83
C LEU A 367 16.63 -6.42 -23.31
N GLY A 368 15.69 -5.72 -22.69
CA GLY A 368 15.36 -4.34 -23.01
C GLY A 368 14.05 -3.90 -22.38
N GLU A 369 13.84 -2.60 -22.44
CA GLU A 369 12.59 -1.94 -21.99
C GLU A 369 12.18 -0.83 -22.99
N PHE A 370 10.88 -0.55 -23.07
CA PHE A 370 10.35 0.56 -23.85
C PHE A 370 8.97 0.97 -23.32
N PRO A 371 8.58 2.26 -23.51
CA PRO A 371 7.26 2.74 -23.11
C PRO A 371 6.18 2.21 -24.07
N SER A 372 4.96 2.08 -23.55
CA SER A 372 3.79 1.64 -24.29
C SER A 372 2.52 2.31 -23.78
N LYS A 373 1.59 2.62 -24.69
CA LYS A 373 0.21 3.03 -24.36
C LYS A 373 -0.79 1.86 -24.42
N ARG A 374 -0.34 0.65 -24.78
CA ARG A 374 -1.21 -0.52 -24.99
C ARG A 374 -1.70 -1.13 -23.69
N SER A 375 -2.87 -1.73 -23.76
CA SER A 375 -3.45 -2.52 -22.68
C SER A 375 -2.66 -3.81 -22.42
N GLU A 376 -2.84 -4.42 -21.26
CA GLU A 376 -2.20 -5.72 -20.94
C GLU A 376 -2.66 -6.83 -21.88
N ASP A 377 -3.93 -6.80 -22.32
CA ASP A 377 -4.46 -7.83 -23.21
C ASP A 377 -3.91 -7.73 -24.63
N GLU A 378 -3.67 -6.52 -25.14
CA GLU A 378 -2.94 -6.32 -26.40
C GLU A 378 -1.50 -6.82 -26.28
N ILE A 379 -0.83 -6.54 -25.16
CA ILE A 379 0.54 -7.03 -24.91
C ILE A 379 0.59 -8.56 -24.84
N LYS A 380 -0.41 -9.21 -24.23
CA LYS A 380 -0.54 -10.67 -24.23
C LYS A 380 -0.74 -11.23 -25.66
N LYS A 381 -1.57 -10.56 -26.48
CA LYS A 381 -1.76 -10.95 -27.90
C LYS A 381 -0.46 -10.82 -28.70
N ILE A 382 0.27 -9.72 -28.52
CA ILE A 382 1.58 -9.53 -29.16
C ILE A 382 2.54 -10.64 -28.73
N LYS A 383 2.62 -10.95 -27.41
CA LYS A 383 3.45 -12.05 -26.90
C LYS A 383 3.15 -13.39 -27.58
N ALA A 384 1.88 -13.69 -27.85
CA ALA A 384 1.46 -14.92 -28.51
C ALA A 384 1.87 -14.97 -29.99
N GLN A 385 1.99 -13.82 -30.65
CA GLN A 385 2.33 -13.72 -32.08
C GLN A 385 3.83 -13.71 -32.35
N VAL A 386 4.67 -13.40 -31.35
CA VAL A 386 6.12 -13.36 -31.53
C VAL A 386 6.64 -14.77 -31.74
N ALA A 387 7.13 -15.04 -32.95
CA ALA A 387 7.80 -16.31 -33.26
C ALA A 387 9.04 -16.48 -32.39
N LEU A 388 9.16 -17.66 -31.77
CA LEU A 388 10.29 -17.99 -30.94
C LEU A 388 11.54 -18.30 -31.78
N PRO A 389 12.73 -17.84 -31.38
CA PRO A 389 13.98 -18.29 -31.98
C PRO A 389 14.16 -19.81 -31.81
N GLY A 390 14.83 -20.46 -32.73
CA GLY A 390 15.04 -21.91 -32.71
C GLY A 390 15.63 -22.40 -31.38
N GLY A 391 15.10 -23.49 -30.85
CA GLY A 391 15.54 -24.11 -29.59
C GLY A 391 15.07 -23.40 -28.31
N THR A 392 14.17 -22.40 -28.36
CA THR A 392 13.64 -21.69 -27.21
C THR A 392 12.14 -21.99 -26.96
N LYS A 393 11.72 -21.93 -25.72
CA LYS A 393 10.33 -22.08 -25.32
C LYS A 393 9.74 -20.73 -24.87
N GLN A 394 8.43 -20.55 -24.97
CA GLN A 394 7.76 -19.34 -24.53
C GLN A 394 8.04 -19.03 -23.05
N ASP A 395 8.16 -20.06 -22.22
CA ASP A 395 8.45 -19.92 -20.78
C ASP A 395 9.90 -19.50 -20.47
N ASP A 396 10.80 -19.53 -21.47
CA ASP A 396 12.14 -19.00 -21.33
C ASP A 396 12.16 -17.47 -21.28
N PHE A 397 11.09 -16.80 -21.71
CA PHE A 397 10.95 -15.34 -21.71
C PHE A 397 9.87 -14.88 -20.75
N VAL A 398 10.17 -13.80 -20.05
CA VAL A 398 9.20 -13.07 -19.21
C VAL A 398 8.95 -11.71 -19.84
N VAL A 399 7.69 -11.45 -20.22
CA VAL A 399 7.23 -10.13 -20.60
C VAL A 399 6.53 -9.53 -19.39
N ALA A 400 7.08 -8.46 -18.87
CA ALA A 400 6.57 -7.74 -17.71
C ALA A 400 6.06 -6.37 -18.13
N THR A 401 4.90 -5.98 -17.60
CA THR A 401 4.34 -4.65 -17.75
C THR A 401 4.34 -3.95 -16.40
N SER A 402 4.72 -2.70 -16.38
CA SER A 402 4.64 -1.82 -15.21
C SER A 402 3.85 -0.59 -15.59
N LYS A 403 2.84 -0.26 -14.80
CA LYS A 403 2.08 0.96 -14.95
C LYS A 403 2.71 2.03 -14.06
N LEU A 404 2.90 3.21 -14.61
CA LEU A 404 3.43 4.38 -13.94
C LEU A 404 2.41 5.50 -14.07
N ASP A 405 1.95 6.04 -12.97
CA ASP A 405 1.01 7.16 -12.96
C ASP A 405 1.22 8.09 -11.76
N TYR A 406 0.58 9.23 -11.78
CA TYR A 406 0.59 10.23 -10.70
C TYR A 406 -0.48 9.93 -9.62
N GLY A 407 -1.08 8.72 -9.60
CA GLY A 407 -2.06 8.28 -8.61
C GLY A 407 -3.52 8.39 -9.04
N LYS A 408 -3.80 9.05 -10.17
CA LYS A 408 -5.16 9.23 -10.73
C LYS A 408 -5.29 8.74 -12.18
N LYS A 409 -4.47 7.74 -12.56
CA LYS A 409 -4.41 7.21 -13.93
C LYS A 409 -4.05 8.33 -14.91
N GLU A 410 -4.85 8.51 -15.97
CA GLU A 410 -4.63 9.52 -17.02
C GLU A 410 -5.00 10.95 -16.60
N LYS A 411 -5.76 11.12 -15.49
CA LYS A 411 -6.25 12.43 -15.04
C LYS A 411 -5.15 13.19 -14.28
N ASP A 412 -5.21 14.53 -14.39
CA ASP A 412 -4.42 15.39 -13.52
C ASP A 412 -4.86 15.21 -12.07
N PRO A 413 -3.96 14.82 -11.15
CA PRO A 413 -4.34 14.55 -9.77
C PRO A 413 -4.86 15.79 -9.03
N ILE A 414 -4.54 17.01 -9.50
CA ILE A 414 -4.96 18.27 -8.87
C ILE A 414 -6.44 18.58 -9.12
N GLU A 415 -7.06 18.07 -10.17
CA GLU A 415 -8.50 18.29 -10.46
C GLU A 415 -9.42 17.84 -9.34
N GLU A 416 -9.01 16.79 -8.59
CA GLU A 416 -9.78 16.23 -7.47
C GLU A 416 -9.42 16.88 -6.12
N VAL A 417 -8.49 17.84 -6.09
CA VAL A 417 -8.08 18.54 -4.88
C VAL A 417 -8.94 19.80 -4.67
N ARG A 418 -9.27 20.07 -3.42
CA ARG A 418 -9.95 21.30 -3.04
C ARG A 418 -8.99 22.23 -2.32
N PHE A 419 -9.10 23.51 -2.66
CA PHE A 419 -8.27 24.57 -2.12
C PHE A 419 -9.13 25.63 -1.43
N TYR A 420 -8.52 26.50 -0.66
CA TYR A 420 -9.10 27.73 -0.16
C TYR A 420 -8.15 28.91 -0.30
N ARG A 421 -8.67 30.11 -0.41
CA ARG A 421 -7.88 31.34 -0.46
C ARG A 421 -7.74 31.98 0.93
N LYS A 422 -6.66 32.73 1.16
CA LYS A 422 -6.47 33.46 2.43
C LYS A 422 -7.59 34.48 2.70
N SER A 423 -8.11 35.09 1.65
CA SER A 423 -9.19 36.08 1.72
C SER A 423 -10.53 35.47 2.13
N ASP A 424 -10.73 34.17 1.86
CA ASP A 424 -11.95 33.44 2.20
C ASP A 424 -11.59 31.99 2.57
N PRO A 425 -11.17 31.76 3.83
CA PRO A 425 -10.65 30.44 4.24
C PRO A 425 -11.73 29.37 4.45
N ASN A 426 -13.00 29.73 4.41
CA ASN A 426 -14.13 28.82 4.62
C ASN A 426 -14.77 28.36 3.32
N LYS A 427 -14.31 28.90 2.16
CA LYS A 427 -14.86 28.58 0.84
C LYS A 427 -13.92 27.64 0.07
N ALA A 428 -14.38 26.42 -0.20
CA ALA A 428 -13.69 25.50 -1.09
C ALA A 428 -13.72 26.01 -2.55
N ILE A 429 -12.59 25.88 -3.24
CA ILE A 429 -12.43 26.18 -4.66
C ILE A 429 -11.65 25.05 -5.35
N THR A 430 -11.78 24.96 -6.67
CA THR A 430 -10.88 24.21 -7.53
C THR A 430 -9.95 25.18 -8.24
N LEU A 431 -8.77 24.72 -8.64
CA LEU A 431 -7.84 25.46 -9.46
C LEU A 431 -7.74 24.79 -10.83
N THR A 432 -7.76 25.58 -11.90
CA THR A 432 -7.59 25.05 -13.26
C THR A 432 -6.10 24.86 -13.56
N ARG A 433 -5.80 24.05 -14.54
CA ARG A 433 -4.42 23.79 -14.97
C ARG A 433 -3.70 25.08 -15.40
N GLU A 434 -4.40 25.98 -16.07
CA GLU A 434 -3.89 27.28 -16.54
C GLU A 434 -3.55 28.21 -15.38
N GLU A 435 -4.33 28.14 -14.27
CA GLU A 435 -4.04 28.89 -13.03
C GLU A 435 -2.80 28.35 -12.31
N VAL A 436 -2.41 27.08 -12.61
CA VAL A 436 -1.29 26.42 -11.96
C VAL A 436 0.03 26.71 -12.68
N SER A 437 0.21 26.20 -13.90
CA SER A 437 1.42 26.37 -14.68
C SER A 437 1.26 25.78 -16.09
N TYR A 438 1.84 26.44 -17.09
CA TYR A 438 1.97 25.90 -18.44
C TYR A 438 3.05 24.80 -18.58
N LEU A 439 3.87 24.57 -17.54
CA LEU A 439 4.97 23.58 -17.54
C LEU A 439 4.56 22.19 -17.00
N LEU A 440 3.27 21.97 -16.75
CA LEU A 440 2.79 20.68 -16.26
C LEU A 440 2.84 19.59 -17.34
N PRO A 441 3.06 18.32 -16.97
CA PRO A 441 3.05 17.20 -17.90
C PRO A 441 1.74 17.13 -18.70
N GLY A 442 1.83 16.85 -20.00
CA GLY A 442 0.64 16.59 -20.83
C GLY A 442 0.01 15.21 -20.61
N ASN A 443 0.75 14.27 -20.02
CA ASN A 443 0.30 12.90 -19.74
C ASN A 443 0.65 12.52 -18.30
N PHE A 444 -0.27 11.88 -17.62
CA PHE A 444 -0.15 11.46 -16.20
C PHE A 444 -0.07 9.94 -16.03
N GLU A 445 -0.10 9.17 -17.11
CA GLU A 445 0.05 7.72 -17.09
C GLU A 445 0.92 7.25 -18.25
N GLU A 446 1.80 6.29 -17.97
CA GLU A 446 2.51 5.50 -18.98
C GLU A 446 2.61 4.03 -18.57
N ARG A 447 2.82 3.13 -19.53
CA ARG A 447 3.21 1.75 -19.28
C ARG A 447 4.62 1.51 -19.78
N LEU A 448 5.34 0.67 -19.05
CA LEU A 448 6.68 0.24 -19.40
C LEU A 448 6.67 -1.26 -19.63
N ILE A 449 7.07 -1.68 -20.83
CA ILE A 449 7.23 -3.10 -21.17
C ILE A 449 8.68 -3.46 -20.99
N ARG A 450 8.91 -4.60 -20.29
CA ARG A 450 10.23 -5.20 -20.10
C ARG A 450 10.22 -6.64 -20.53
N ILE A 451 11.28 -7.07 -21.20
CA ILE A 451 11.45 -8.45 -21.62
C ILE A 451 12.70 -9.01 -20.94
N TYR A 452 12.54 -10.16 -20.29
CA TYR A 452 13.61 -10.84 -19.59
C TYR A 452 13.79 -12.26 -20.14
N ARG A 453 15.02 -12.78 -20.04
CA ARG A 453 15.39 -14.15 -20.33
C ARG A 453 15.71 -14.91 -19.05
N LYS A 454 15.11 -16.10 -18.86
CA LYS A 454 15.32 -16.93 -17.66
C LYS A 454 16.62 -17.70 -17.65
N ARG A 455 17.12 -18.09 -18.81
CA ARG A 455 18.37 -18.85 -18.97
C ARG A 455 19.46 -17.95 -19.54
N THR A 456 20.67 -18.05 -19.00
CA THR A 456 21.82 -17.23 -19.37
C THR A 456 22.98 -18.12 -19.74
N ASN A 457 22.98 -18.71 -20.96
CA ASN A 457 24.17 -19.28 -21.58
C ASN A 457 24.54 -18.43 -22.80
N ASP A 458 25.81 -18.26 -23.07
CA ASP A 458 26.36 -17.35 -24.08
C ASP A 458 25.89 -17.62 -25.53
N GLN A 459 25.49 -18.85 -25.84
CA GLN A 459 24.98 -19.24 -27.17
C GLN A 459 23.60 -18.65 -27.50
N THR A 460 22.89 -18.00 -26.55
CA THR A 460 21.53 -17.49 -26.73
C THR A 460 21.44 -15.99 -26.96
N VAL A 461 22.55 -15.24 -26.90
CA VAL A 461 22.54 -13.76 -26.95
C VAL A 461 21.94 -13.24 -28.26
N GLU A 462 22.25 -13.87 -29.41
CA GLU A 462 21.67 -13.42 -30.68
C GLU A 462 20.18 -13.76 -30.79
N ASN A 463 19.77 -14.95 -30.33
CA ASN A 463 18.36 -15.32 -30.26
C ASN A 463 17.57 -14.39 -29.36
N ASP A 464 18.15 -13.94 -28.23
CA ASP A 464 17.57 -13.00 -27.29
C ASP A 464 17.34 -11.63 -27.93
N ARG A 465 18.34 -11.13 -28.68
CA ARG A 465 18.26 -9.88 -29.44
C ARG A 465 17.19 -9.93 -30.53
N GLN A 466 17.10 -11.06 -31.24
CA GLN A 466 16.09 -11.28 -32.28
C GLN A 466 14.67 -11.30 -31.69
N TYR A 467 14.47 -11.98 -30.56
CA TYR A 467 13.16 -11.99 -29.87
C TYR A 467 12.75 -10.59 -29.46
N PHE A 468 13.64 -9.82 -28.83
CA PHE A 468 13.36 -8.45 -28.43
C PHE A 468 13.01 -7.54 -29.62
N LYS A 469 13.80 -7.61 -30.70
CA LYS A 469 13.55 -6.84 -31.93
C LYS A 469 12.20 -7.17 -32.55
N LYS A 470 11.88 -8.47 -32.70
CA LYS A 470 10.59 -8.94 -33.24
C LYS A 470 9.41 -8.49 -32.38
N PHE A 471 9.53 -8.63 -31.06
CA PHE A 471 8.49 -8.16 -30.15
C PHE A 471 8.22 -6.67 -30.33
N LYS A 472 9.28 -5.86 -30.36
CA LYS A 472 9.16 -4.40 -30.54
C LYS A 472 8.59 -4.02 -31.91
N SER A 473 8.96 -4.73 -32.99
CA SER A 473 8.42 -4.52 -34.32
C SER A 473 6.91 -4.77 -34.35
N ILE A 474 6.48 -5.96 -33.91
CA ILE A 474 5.05 -6.31 -33.84
C ILE A 474 4.29 -5.32 -32.93
N HIS A 475 4.88 -4.92 -31.81
CA HIS A 475 4.28 -3.92 -30.92
C HIS A 475 4.04 -2.60 -31.67
N ASN A 476 4.97 -2.15 -32.49
CA ASN A 476 4.85 -0.90 -33.26
C ASN A 476 3.85 -1.04 -34.44
N GLU A 477 3.82 -2.18 -35.13
CA GLU A 477 2.92 -2.47 -36.25
C GLU A 477 1.46 -2.62 -35.79
N PHE A 478 1.24 -3.08 -34.55
CA PHE A 478 -0.11 -3.13 -33.93
C PHE A 478 -0.72 -1.74 -33.72
N SER A 479 0.03 -0.68 -33.98
CA SER A 479 -0.50 0.67 -34.03
C SER A 479 -1.44 0.77 -35.24
N GLY A 480 -2.73 0.55 -35.03
CA GLY A 480 -3.75 0.96 -35.98
C GLY A 480 -3.61 2.46 -36.29
N PRO A 481 -4.24 2.96 -37.36
CA PRO A 481 -4.10 4.35 -37.78
C PRO A 481 -4.34 5.26 -36.58
N GLN A 482 -3.39 6.15 -36.31
CA GLN A 482 -3.59 7.24 -35.36
C GLN A 482 -4.80 8.03 -35.86
N PRO A 483 -5.76 8.40 -34.99
CA PRO A 483 -6.75 9.37 -35.40
C PRO A 483 -5.96 10.63 -35.84
N ALA A 484 -6.27 11.10 -37.05
CA ALA A 484 -5.74 12.34 -37.57
C ALA A 484 -5.95 13.46 -36.57
N GLU A 485 -4.95 14.32 -36.40
CA GLU A 485 -4.91 15.50 -35.53
C GLU A 485 -6.15 16.38 -35.64
#